data_4c6665236038d4403ca00a41071fb790
#
_entry.id   4c6665236038d4403ca00a41071fb790
#
_cell.length_a   1.000
_cell.length_b   1.000
_cell.length_c   1.000
_cell.angle_alpha   90.00
_cell.angle_beta   90.00
_cell.angle_gamma   90.00
#
_symmetry.space_group_name_H-M   'P 1'
#
loop_
_entity.id
_entity.type
_entity.pdbx_description
1 polymer ?
#
loop_
_entity_poly.entity_id
_entity_poly.type
_entity_poly.pdbx_seq_one_letter_code
_entity_poly.pdbx_strand_id
1 'polypeptide(L)'
;MSHKIGIVGEGVSDYLILKHIVERYLRDVDVYTIPLKPKINHKGKQDGYGTWQGVFDYISGSDQLILEAISEGCRYVIIQIDTDVCESYDLKKDITDLPAFYNSVKDKLASCVHPDFDIDKAIFAVCIHEIECWLIPF
;
A
#
# COMPACT_ATOMS: atom_id res chain seq x y z
N MET A 1 -8.75 -19.53 12.07
CA MET A 1 -8.40 -18.17 12.57
C MET A 1 -8.27 -17.22 11.41
N SER A 2 -9.04 -16.14 11.42
CA SER A 2 -8.99 -15.16 10.33
C SER A 2 -7.76 -14.25 10.46
N HIS A 3 -7.22 -13.84 9.31
CA HIS A 3 -6.07 -12.95 9.24
C HIS A 3 -6.52 -11.59 8.70
N LYS A 4 -6.28 -10.57 9.48
CA LYS A 4 -6.61 -9.18 9.12
C LYS A 4 -5.40 -8.56 8.41
N ILE A 5 -5.63 -8.05 7.21
CA ILE A 5 -4.59 -7.37 6.41
C ILE A 5 -5.05 -5.94 6.16
N GLY A 6 -4.24 -4.99 6.60
CA GLY A 6 -4.48 -3.58 6.33
C GLY A 6 -3.90 -3.16 4.99
N ILE A 7 -4.56 -2.26 4.30
CA ILE A 7 -4.11 -1.74 3.00
C ILE A 7 -3.95 -0.22 3.08
N VAL A 8 -2.74 0.24 2.77
CA VAL A 8 -2.40 1.66 2.62
C VAL A 8 -2.16 1.90 1.14
N GLY A 9 -2.97 2.73 0.52
CA GLY A 9 -2.88 3.03 -0.91
C GLY A 9 -3.24 4.48 -1.20
N GLU A 10 -3.18 4.86 -2.47
CA GLU A 10 -3.42 6.23 -2.87
C GLU A 10 -4.90 6.58 -2.96
N GLY A 11 -5.77 5.61 -3.30
CA GLY A 11 -7.19 5.88 -3.46
C GLY A 11 -8.06 4.64 -3.26
N VAL A 12 -9.38 4.84 -3.36
CA VAL A 12 -10.39 3.78 -3.20
C VAL A 12 -10.23 2.69 -4.25
N SER A 13 -9.97 3.05 -5.51
CA SER A 13 -9.79 2.08 -6.58
C SER A 13 -8.59 1.19 -6.33
N ASP A 14 -7.50 1.75 -5.81
CA ASP A 14 -6.31 1.00 -5.42
C ASP A 14 -6.65 -0.05 -4.36
N TYR A 15 -7.38 0.37 -3.33
CA TYR A 15 -7.84 -0.55 -2.29
C TYR A 15 -8.68 -1.68 -2.85
N LEU A 16 -9.65 -1.38 -3.70
CA LEU A 16 -10.55 -2.38 -4.26
C LEU A 16 -9.82 -3.39 -5.14
N ILE A 17 -8.85 -2.95 -5.92
CA ILE A 17 -8.02 -3.82 -6.76
C ILE A 17 -7.19 -4.76 -5.88
N LEU A 18 -6.50 -4.21 -4.88
CA LEU A 18 -5.68 -5.02 -3.97
C LEU A 18 -6.52 -5.99 -3.15
N LYS A 19 -7.67 -5.54 -2.66
CA LYS A 19 -8.64 -6.40 -1.96
C LYS A 19 -9.00 -7.61 -2.82
N HIS A 20 -9.36 -7.36 -4.07
CA HIS A 20 -9.73 -8.42 -5.01
C HIS A 20 -8.56 -9.39 -5.24
N ILE A 21 -7.35 -8.88 -5.44
CA ILE A 21 -6.16 -9.71 -5.65
C ILE A 21 -5.88 -10.60 -4.43
N VAL A 22 -5.90 -10.01 -3.24
CA VAL A 22 -5.65 -10.74 -1.98
C VAL A 22 -6.68 -11.84 -1.77
N GLU A 23 -7.96 -11.52 -1.93
CA GLU A 23 -9.04 -12.48 -1.73
C GLU A 23 -8.98 -13.62 -2.74
N ARG A 24 -8.65 -13.32 -4.00
CA ARG A 24 -8.51 -14.35 -5.04
C ARG A 24 -7.29 -15.23 -4.81
N TYR A 25 -6.16 -14.63 -4.46
CA TYR A 25 -4.91 -15.36 -4.25
C TYR A 25 -4.96 -16.25 -3.01
N LEU A 26 -5.59 -15.76 -1.94
CA LEU A 26 -5.67 -16.44 -0.65
C LEU A 26 -7.06 -17.02 -0.40
N ARG A 27 -7.76 -17.43 -1.45
CA ARG A 27 -9.15 -17.93 -1.35
C ARG A 27 -9.35 -19.09 -0.37
N ASP A 28 -8.30 -19.88 -0.15
CA ASP A 28 -8.34 -21.04 0.75
C ASP A 28 -7.86 -20.70 2.17
N VAL A 29 -7.57 -19.42 2.42
CA VAL A 29 -7.14 -18.92 3.72
C VAL A 29 -8.20 -17.93 4.22
N ASP A 30 -8.53 -18.00 5.49
CA ASP A 30 -9.48 -17.06 6.10
C ASP A 30 -8.81 -15.71 6.28
N VAL A 31 -8.97 -14.83 5.30
CA VAL A 31 -8.34 -13.52 5.23
C VAL A 31 -9.40 -12.46 4.97
N TYR A 32 -9.30 -11.33 5.64
CA TYR A 32 -10.08 -10.16 5.29
C TYR A 32 -9.19 -8.91 5.28
N THR A 33 -9.55 -7.96 4.44
CA THR A 33 -8.80 -6.72 4.26
C THR A 33 -9.55 -5.55 4.85
N ILE A 34 -8.81 -4.56 5.33
CA ILE A 34 -9.38 -3.29 5.77
C ILE A 34 -8.65 -2.12 5.10
N PRO A 35 -9.38 -1.06 4.71
CA PRO A 35 -8.75 0.14 4.18
C PRO A 35 -8.19 0.98 5.32
N LEU A 36 -6.86 1.11 5.37
CA LEU A 36 -6.20 1.96 6.35
C LEU A 36 -6.06 3.38 5.83
N LYS A 37 -5.67 3.51 4.56
CA LYS A 37 -5.55 4.77 3.85
C LYS A 37 -5.87 4.54 2.36
N PRO A 38 -6.77 5.28 1.76
CA PRO A 38 -7.67 6.23 2.43
C PRO A 38 -8.70 5.50 3.27
N LYS A 39 -9.25 6.18 4.29
CA LYS A 39 -10.40 5.68 5.00
C LYS A 39 -11.62 5.74 4.08
N ILE A 40 -12.42 4.69 4.10
CA ILE A 40 -13.62 4.59 3.27
C ILE A 40 -14.82 4.71 4.20
N ASN A 41 -15.72 5.67 3.93
CA ASN A 41 -16.90 5.87 4.73
C ASN A 41 -17.97 4.80 4.44
N HIS A 42 -19.05 4.81 5.19
CA HIS A 42 -20.15 3.84 5.05
C HIS A 42 -20.87 3.89 3.69
N LYS A 43 -20.64 4.95 2.89
CA LYS A 43 -21.17 5.08 1.53
C LYS A 43 -20.21 4.53 0.48
N GLY A 44 -19.08 3.95 0.87
CA GLY A 44 -18.07 3.43 -0.03
C GLY A 44 -17.19 4.50 -0.68
N LYS A 45 -17.22 5.73 -0.16
CA LYS A 45 -16.41 6.84 -0.68
C LYS A 45 -15.21 7.09 0.22
N GLN A 46 -14.08 7.49 -0.41
CA GLN A 46 -12.90 7.82 0.37
C GLN A 46 -13.08 9.12 1.15
N ASP A 47 -12.45 9.14 2.32
CA ASP A 47 -12.38 10.31 3.18
C ASP A 47 -11.08 11.07 2.83
N GLY A 48 -11.24 12.25 2.23
CA GLY A 48 -10.12 13.09 1.78
C GLY A 48 -9.60 12.75 0.38
N TYR A 49 -8.44 13.31 0.04
CA TYR A 49 -7.80 13.11 -1.26
C TYR A 49 -6.83 11.94 -1.23
N GLY A 50 -6.88 11.10 -2.26
CA GLY A 50 -5.91 10.04 -2.47
C GLY A 50 -4.68 10.56 -3.21
N THR A 51 -3.53 10.58 -2.53
CA THR A 51 -2.24 10.98 -3.12
C THR A 51 -1.12 10.11 -2.58
N TRP A 52 0.02 10.12 -3.30
CA TRP A 52 1.24 9.47 -2.82
C TRP A 52 1.72 10.07 -1.49
N GLN A 53 1.52 11.37 -1.28
CA GLN A 53 1.85 12.05 -0.02
C GLN A 53 1.11 11.44 1.16
N GLY A 54 -0.18 11.11 0.97
CA GLY A 54 -0.98 10.46 2.00
C GLY A 54 -0.40 9.10 2.41
N VAL A 55 0.14 8.34 1.45
CA VAL A 55 0.80 7.07 1.74
C VAL A 55 2.04 7.30 2.61
N PHE A 56 2.93 8.20 2.21
CA PHE A 56 4.14 8.52 2.98
C PHE A 56 3.79 9.06 4.37
N ASP A 57 2.82 9.95 4.47
CA ASP A 57 2.39 10.52 5.75
C ASP A 57 1.85 9.44 6.69
N TYR A 58 1.07 8.49 6.15
CA TYR A 58 0.53 7.40 6.95
C TYR A 58 1.63 6.52 7.53
N ILE A 59 2.59 6.10 6.72
CA ILE A 59 3.60 5.14 7.14
C ILE A 59 4.69 5.75 8.03
N SER A 60 4.95 7.05 7.89
CA SER A 60 6.02 7.75 8.60
C SER A 60 5.53 8.65 9.72
N GLY A 61 4.24 8.95 9.76
CA GLY A 61 3.68 10.06 10.51
C GLY A 61 3.87 10.01 12.02
N SER A 62 3.91 11.19 12.63
CA SER A 62 3.99 11.38 14.08
C SER A 62 2.76 10.85 14.81
N ASP A 63 1.65 10.66 14.12
CA ASP A 63 0.41 10.12 14.69
C ASP A 63 0.46 8.60 14.91
N GLN A 64 1.55 7.94 14.51
CA GLN A 64 1.77 6.51 14.73
C GLN A 64 0.69 5.60 14.13
N LEU A 65 0.07 6.03 13.03
CA LEU A 65 -1.07 5.33 12.42
C LEU A 65 -0.72 3.90 12.00
N ILE A 66 0.47 3.69 11.45
CA ILE A 66 0.87 2.33 11.04
C ILE A 66 1.09 1.42 12.25
N LEU A 67 1.51 1.96 13.39
CA LEU A 67 1.65 1.19 14.63
C LEU A 67 0.27 0.83 15.19
N GLU A 68 -0.69 1.73 15.10
CA GLU A 68 -2.07 1.47 15.52
C GLU A 68 -2.68 0.32 14.72
N ALA A 69 -2.40 0.23 13.43
CA ALA A 69 -2.91 -0.86 12.59
C ALA A 69 -2.50 -2.23 13.15
N ILE A 70 -1.26 -2.37 13.61
CA ILE A 70 -0.78 -3.62 14.22
C ILE A 70 -1.44 -3.86 15.57
N SER A 71 -1.57 -2.82 16.40
CA SER A 71 -2.23 -2.94 17.72
C SER A 71 -3.71 -3.29 17.59
N GLU A 72 -4.36 -2.91 16.49
CA GLU A 72 -5.74 -3.24 16.18
C GLU A 72 -5.90 -4.62 15.54
N GLY A 73 -4.82 -5.36 15.39
CA GLY A 73 -4.85 -6.76 14.97
C GLY A 73 -4.48 -7.05 13.53
N CYS A 74 -3.99 -6.08 12.77
CA CYS A 74 -3.47 -6.34 11.43
C CYS A 74 -2.23 -7.23 11.52
N ARG A 75 -2.27 -8.37 10.84
CA ARG A 75 -1.13 -9.27 10.77
C ARG A 75 -0.07 -8.75 9.80
N TYR A 76 -0.53 -8.18 8.69
CA TYR A 76 0.31 -7.55 7.67
C TYR A 76 -0.31 -6.23 7.24
N VAL A 77 0.53 -5.35 6.73
CA VAL A 77 0.12 -4.09 6.11
C VAL A 77 0.68 -4.06 4.70
N ILE A 78 -0.21 -3.97 3.71
CA ILE A 78 0.17 -3.78 2.32
C ILE A 78 0.31 -2.27 2.10
N ILE A 79 1.47 -1.85 1.63
CA ILE A 79 1.77 -0.45 1.31
C ILE A 79 1.89 -0.36 -0.21
N GLN A 80 0.92 0.31 -0.83
CA GLN A 80 0.85 0.44 -2.28
C GLN A 80 1.20 1.86 -2.71
N ILE A 81 1.96 1.97 -3.78
CA ILE A 81 2.26 3.25 -4.42
C ILE A 81 2.35 3.06 -5.93
N ASP A 82 1.82 4.04 -6.67
CA ASP A 82 2.02 4.16 -8.11
C ASP A 82 3.35 4.89 -8.38
N THR A 83 3.94 4.63 -9.52
CA THR A 83 5.21 5.27 -9.91
C THR A 83 5.09 6.22 -11.08
N ASP A 84 3.87 6.57 -11.48
CA ASP A 84 3.60 7.50 -12.56
C ASP A 84 4.18 8.91 -12.31
N VAL A 85 4.26 9.32 -11.04
CA VAL A 85 4.82 10.63 -10.64
C VAL A 85 5.98 10.47 -9.64
N CYS A 86 6.77 9.41 -9.76
CA CYS A 86 7.81 9.09 -8.78
C CYS A 86 8.88 10.18 -8.63
N GLU A 87 9.04 11.04 -9.62
CA GLU A 87 9.93 12.19 -9.53
C GLU A 87 9.49 13.17 -8.43
N SER A 88 8.19 13.20 -8.12
CA SER A 88 7.65 14.05 -7.07
C SER A 88 8.08 13.60 -5.66
N TYR A 89 8.53 12.35 -5.50
CA TYR A 89 9.09 11.85 -4.24
C TYR A 89 10.57 11.42 -4.41
N ASP A 90 11.29 12.18 -5.26
CA ASP A 90 12.74 12.13 -5.41
C ASP A 90 13.28 10.81 -5.98
N LEU A 91 12.52 10.16 -6.83
CA LEU A 91 12.98 8.97 -7.54
C LEU A 91 12.94 9.18 -9.04
N LYS A 92 13.99 8.70 -9.73
CA LYS A 92 14.04 8.71 -11.18
C LYS A 92 13.48 7.41 -11.72
N LYS A 93 12.49 7.52 -12.61
CA LYS A 93 11.91 6.36 -13.26
C LYS A 93 12.88 5.75 -14.25
N ASP A 94 13.19 4.48 -14.07
CA ASP A 94 14.07 3.73 -14.96
C ASP A 94 13.39 2.41 -15.37
N ILE A 95 12.83 2.39 -16.56
CA ILE A 95 12.14 1.21 -17.11
C ILE A 95 13.10 0.24 -17.81
N THR A 96 14.39 0.60 -17.95
CA THR A 96 15.38 -0.27 -18.57
C THR A 96 15.87 -1.36 -17.61
N ASP A 97 15.76 -1.12 -16.31
CA ASP A 97 16.08 -2.09 -15.27
C ASP A 97 14.97 -2.08 -14.22
N LEU A 98 13.89 -2.80 -14.50
CA LEU A 98 12.73 -2.83 -13.61
C LEU A 98 13.03 -3.39 -12.22
N PRO A 99 13.82 -4.47 -12.05
CA PRO A 99 14.16 -4.93 -10.70
C PRO A 99 14.90 -3.88 -9.88
N ALA A 100 15.85 -3.16 -10.46
CA ALA A 100 16.57 -2.09 -9.76
C ALA A 100 15.65 -0.92 -9.42
N PHE A 101 14.78 -0.54 -10.35
CA PHE A 101 13.78 0.52 -10.11
C PHE A 101 12.81 0.13 -9.00
N TYR A 102 12.26 -1.09 -9.06
CA TYR A 102 11.39 -1.61 -8.02
C TYR A 102 12.07 -1.55 -6.65
N ASN A 103 13.31 -2.01 -6.56
CA ASN A 103 14.05 -1.99 -5.30
C ASN A 103 14.30 -0.57 -4.80
N SER A 104 14.57 0.40 -5.68
CA SER A 104 14.76 1.79 -5.28
C SER A 104 13.47 2.39 -4.67
N VAL A 105 12.31 2.09 -5.24
CA VAL A 105 11.01 2.54 -4.70
C VAL A 105 10.74 1.86 -3.36
N LYS A 106 10.93 0.55 -3.27
CA LYS A 106 10.76 -0.22 -2.05
C LYS A 106 11.66 0.30 -0.94
N ASP A 107 12.93 0.55 -1.22
CA ASP A 107 13.89 1.07 -0.25
C ASP A 107 13.50 2.47 0.24
N LYS A 108 13.00 3.31 -0.66
CA LYS A 108 12.48 4.63 -0.29
C LYS A 108 11.32 4.51 0.68
N LEU A 109 10.35 3.67 0.38
CA LEU A 109 9.20 3.43 1.27
C LEU A 109 9.67 2.88 2.61
N ALA A 110 10.52 1.85 2.59
CA ALA A 110 11.03 1.22 3.80
C ALA A 110 11.78 2.21 4.69
N SER A 111 12.55 3.13 4.11
CA SER A 111 13.28 4.15 4.85
C SER A 111 12.36 5.17 5.51
N CYS A 112 11.14 5.33 5.00
CA CYS A 112 10.16 6.29 5.51
C CYS A 112 9.22 5.69 6.55
N VAL A 113 9.15 4.37 6.69
CA VAL A 113 8.27 3.72 7.66
C VAL A 113 8.73 4.08 9.09
N HIS A 114 7.76 4.26 9.98
CA HIS A 114 8.01 4.55 11.38
C HIS A 114 9.03 3.55 11.95
N PRO A 115 10.05 4.02 12.67
CA PRO A 115 11.16 3.15 13.11
C PRO A 115 10.76 2.02 14.05
N ASP A 116 9.66 2.17 14.77
CA ASP A 116 9.15 1.15 15.69
C ASP A 116 8.27 0.10 14.99
N PHE A 117 7.99 0.29 13.70
CA PHE A 117 7.19 -0.68 12.94
C PHE A 117 8.08 -1.87 12.51
N ASP A 118 7.57 -3.07 12.74
CA ASP A 118 8.25 -4.29 12.31
C ASP A 118 8.13 -4.43 10.78
N ILE A 119 9.23 -4.17 10.09
CA ILE A 119 9.25 -4.14 8.62
C ILE A 119 8.89 -5.50 7.99
N ASP A 120 9.05 -6.59 8.72
CA ASP A 120 8.66 -7.91 8.23
C ASP A 120 7.14 -8.07 8.11
N LYS A 121 6.38 -7.16 8.70
CA LYS A 121 4.93 -7.11 8.56
C LYS A 121 4.47 -6.24 7.41
N ALA A 122 5.37 -5.56 6.72
CA ALA A 122 5.06 -4.76 5.54
C ALA A 122 5.16 -5.59 4.27
N ILE A 123 4.19 -5.41 3.38
CA ILE A 123 4.21 -5.94 2.02
C ILE A 123 4.15 -4.74 1.09
N PHE A 124 5.20 -4.54 0.29
CA PHE A 124 5.27 -3.40 -0.62
C PHE A 124 4.69 -3.77 -1.97
N ALA A 125 3.61 -3.11 -2.35
CA ALA A 125 2.96 -3.25 -3.65
C ALA A 125 3.32 -2.04 -4.52
N VAL A 126 4.51 -2.10 -5.12
CA VAL A 126 5.00 -1.05 -6.00
C VAL A 126 4.45 -1.29 -7.41
N CYS A 127 3.64 -0.36 -7.88
CA CYS A 127 3.03 -0.45 -9.20
C CYS A 127 3.87 0.33 -10.20
N ILE A 128 4.40 -0.38 -11.19
CA ILE A 128 5.13 0.27 -12.27
C ILE A 128 4.11 1.05 -13.10
N HIS A 129 4.21 2.36 -13.03
CA HIS A 129 3.25 3.32 -13.56
C HIS A 129 2.03 3.43 -12.64
N GLU A 130 0.95 2.70 -12.90
CA GLU A 130 -0.29 2.74 -12.14
C GLU A 130 -0.80 1.33 -11.87
N ILE A 131 -1.54 1.15 -10.77
CA ILE A 131 -2.08 -0.16 -10.40
C ILE A 131 -3.08 -0.70 -11.44
N GLU A 132 -3.76 0.18 -12.14
CA GLU A 132 -4.70 -0.20 -13.19
C GLU A 132 -4.05 -1.02 -14.30
N CYS A 133 -2.74 -0.88 -14.49
CA CYS A 133 -1.99 -1.71 -15.44
C CYS A 133 -2.01 -3.19 -15.06
N TRP A 134 -2.24 -3.53 -13.80
CA TRP A 134 -2.36 -4.91 -13.34
C TRP A 134 -3.64 -5.60 -13.83
N LEU A 135 -4.61 -4.79 -14.29
CA LEU A 135 -5.87 -5.30 -14.82
C LEU A 135 -5.79 -5.65 -16.31
N ILE A 136 -4.68 -5.33 -16.96
CA ILE A 136 -4.49 -5.61 -18.38
C ILE A 136 -4.13 -7.08 -18.55
N PRO A 137 -4.92 -7.87 -19.31
CA PRO A 137 -4.59 -9.27 -19.52
C PRO A 137 -3.34 -9.42 -20.38
N PHE A 138 -2.55 -10.42 -20.09
CA PHE A 138 -1.35 -10.77 -20.85
C PHE A 138 -1.70 -11.71 -22.01
#